data_2f79fcc4c20f84095ba24751db0134d3
#
_entry.id   2f79fcc4c20f84095ba24751db0134d3
#
_cell.length_a   1.000
_cell.length_b   1.000
_cell.length_c   1.000
_cell.angle_alpha   90.00
_cell.angle_beta   90.00
_cell.angle_gamma   90.00
#
_symmetry.space_group_name_H-M   'P 1'
#
loop_
_entity.id
_entity.type
_entity.pdbx_description
1 polymer ?
#
loop_
_entity_poly.entity_id
_entity_poly.type
_entity_poly.pdbx_seq_one_letter_code
_entity_poly.pdbx_strand_id
1 'polypeptide(L)'
;MASVKVTSIQELAASVRQGVRFGMNGGPGTSEPGRFTGNGVPLVSLIQRAYGLKRYQVRGPTSIDSQLYNIAAKVPEGTTKEQFALMIQRLLEERFKLSMHRESKEQPVYELTVAKSGPRLTESVETLPTADGAPPDAKPAAAAAKITFDAEGYPIIPPGVKTHMAVRGGRITQVWTKTTMGEFVHDLSGHLERPVIDATGLEGRYDITLHYVEELSRNGGPALAATDAGPTFAGAVQSQLGLKLESKKAMIEIFVVDHVESVPIAN
;
A
#
# COMPACT_ATOMS: atom_id res chain seq x y z
N MET A 1 6.53 -7.64 -25.71
CA MET A 1 5.24 -8.34 -25.59
C MET A 1 5.06 -8.82 -24.16
N ALA A 2 3.86 -8.73 -23.62
CA ALA A 2 3.52 -9.24 -22.29
C ALA A 2 2.91 -10.64 -22.43
N SER A 3 3.39 -11.58 -21.60
CA SER A 3 2.77 -12.89 -21.43
C SER A 3 1.89 -12.86 -20.20
N VAL A 4 0.65 -13.30 -20.33
CA VAL A 4 -0.31 -13.39 -19.23
C VAL A 4 -0.95 -14.77 -19.29
N LYS A 5 -1.00 -15.46 -18.15
CA LYS A 5 -1.68 -16.75 -18.03
C LYS A 5 -2.39 -16.89 -16.69
N VAL A 6 -3.47 -17.66 -16.66
CA VAL A 6 -4.14 -18.05 -15.43
C VAL A 6 -3.20 -18.91 -14.59
N THR A 7 -3.14 -18.65 -13.30
CA THR A 7 -2.36 -19.44 -12.35
C THR A 7 -3.22 -20.59 -11.84
N SER A 8 -2.78 -21.83 -12.05
CA SER A 8 -3.44 -23.00 -11.47
C SER A 8 -3.12 -23.14 -9.98
N ILE A 9 -3.97 -23.84 -9.24
CA ILE A 9 -3.73 -24.16 -7.82
C ILE A 9 -2.42 -24.94 -7.64
N GLN A 10 -2.09 -25.81 -8.60
CA GLN A 10 -0.85 -26.60 -8.58
C GLN A 10 0.39 -25.71 -8.78
N GLU A 11 0.34 -24.74 -9.70
CA GLU A 11 1.41 -23.76 -9.90
C GLU A 11 1.58 -22.87 -8.67
N LEU A 12 0.48 -22.46 -8.03
CA LEU A 12 0.50 -21.70 -6.79
C LEU A 12 1.21 -22.48 -5.68
N ALA A 13 0.82 -23.75 -5.46
CA ALA A 13 1.44 -24.63 -4.47
C ALA A 13 2.92 -24.90 -4.74
N ALA A 14 3.30 -25.07 -6.01
CA ALA A 14 4.71 -25.22 -6.41
C ALA A 14 5.52 -23.96 -6.14
N SER A 15 4.97 -22.79 -6.44
CA SER A 15 5.59 -21.48 -6.19
C SER A 15 5.85 -21.24 -4.70
N VAL A 16 4.88 -21.61 -3.83
CA VAL A 16 5.06 -21.55 -2.36
C VAL A 16 6.23 -22.41 -1.90
N ARG A 17 6.32 -23.68 -2.40
CA ARG A 17 7.41 -24.61 -2.05
C ARG A 17 8.79 -24.11 -2.50
N GLN A 18 8.84 -23.38 -3.60
CA GLN A 18 10.06 -22.79 -4.17
C GLN A 18 10.41 -21.42 -3.56
N GLY A 19 9.65 -20.92 -2.60
CA GLY A 19 9.86 -19.61 -1.98
C GLY A 19 9.61 -18.43 -2.94
N VAL A 20 8.84 -18.63 -3.99
CA VAL A 20 8.48 -17.56 -4.93
C VAL A 20 7.60 -16.54 -4.21
N ARG A 21 7.98 -15.28 -4.28
CA ARG A 21 7.18 -14.19 -3.71
C ARG A 21 5.96 -13.93 -4.59
N PHE A 22 4.78 -13.92 -3.95
CA PHE A 22 3.54 -13.50 -4.60
C PHE A 22 3.46 -11.98 -4.71
N GLY A 23 2.70 -11.52 -5.69
CA GLY A 23 2.49 -10.11 -5.93
C GLY A 23 3.20 -9.60 -7.19
N MET A 24 3.27 -8.29 -7.30
CA MET A 24 3.85 -7.60 -8.45
C MET A 24 5.24 -7.07 -8.11
N ASN A 25 6.19 -7.30 -9.03
CA ASN A 25 7.58 -6.86 -8.89
C ASN A 25 8.07 -6.20 -10.19
N GLY A 26 9.02 -5.29 -10.06
CA GLY A 26 9.62 -4.60 -11.20
C GLY A 26 8.81 -3.40 -11.70
N GLY A 27 9.25 -2.84 -12.83
CA GLY A 27 8.73 -1.62 -13.41
C GLY A 27 9.44 -0.35 -12.94
N PRO A 28 9.04 0.83 -13.47
CA PRO A 28 9.70 2.10 -13.21
C PRO A 28 9.81 2.44 -11.73
N GLY A 29 10.99 2.89 -11.31
CA GLY A 29 11.28 3.26 -9.91
C GLY A 29 11.61 2.08 -8.99
N THR A 30 11.78 0.87 -9.54
CA THR A 30 12.23 -0.32 -8.79
C THR A 30 13.67 -0.69 -9.16
N SER A 31 14.22 -1.72 -8.50
CA SER A 31 15.54 -2.29 -8.86
C SER A 31 15.56 -2.97 -10.23
N GLU A 32 14.39 -3.33 -10.79
CA GLU A 32 14.24 -3.98 -12.10
C GLU A 32 13.32 -3.15 -13.02
N PRO A 33 13.72 -1.95 -13.47
CA PRO A 33 12.84 -1.06 -14.21
C PRO A 33 12.44 -1.60 -15.59
N GLY A 34 13.29 -2.42 -16.22
CA GLY A 34 13.08 -2.98 -17.56
C GLY A 34 12.20 -4.23 -17.59
N ARG A 35 11.74 -4.71 -16.44
CA ARG A 35 10.93 -5.93 -16.32
C ARG A 35 9.78 -5.74 -15.35
N PHE A 36 8.65 -6.31 -15.70
CA PHE A 36 7.50 -6.40 -14.80
C PHE A 36 7.04 -7.84 -14.69
N THR A 37 6.87 -8.33 -13.46
CA THR A 37 6.37 -9.67 -13.18
C THR A 37 5.24 -9.61 -12.15
N GLY A 38 4.23 -10.43 -12.36
CA GLY A 38 3.16 -10.70 -11.41
C GLY A 38 3.08 -12.19 -11.17
N ASN A 39 3.16 -12.64 -9.92
CA ASN A 39 3.05 -14.03 -9.54
C ASN A 39 1.84 -14.22 -8.64
N GLY A 40 0.84 -14.99 -9.10
CA GLY A 40 -0.40 -15.22 -8.36
C GLY A 40 -1.14 -13.90 -8.03
N VAL A 41 -1.26 -13.00 -9.00
CA VAL A 41 -1.85 -11.66 -8.80
C VAL A 41 -3.33 -11.68 -9.20
N PRO A 42 -4.25 -11.27 -8.32
CA PRO A 42 -5.65 -11.09 -8.69
C PRO A 42 -5.81 -9.90 -9.64
N LEU A 43 -6.81 -9.97 -10.54
CA LEU A 43 -7.01 -8.95 -11.56
C LEU A 43 -7.27 -7.57 -10.97
N VAL A 44 -7.98 -7.51 -9.84
CA VAL A 44 -8.24 -6.26 -9.13
C VAL A 44 -6.95 -5.51 -8.76
N SER A 45 -5.87 -6.22 -8.42
CA SER A 45 -4.59 -5.59 -8.09
C SER A 45 -3.93 -4.93 -9.31
N LEU A 46 -4.11 -5.52 -10.51
CA LEU A 46 -3.68 -4.90 -11.76
C LEU A 46 -4.50 -3.66 -12.09
N ILE A 47 -5.83 -3.71 -11.90
CA ILE A 47 -6.73 -2.56 -12.08
C ILE A 47 -6.30 -1.43 -11.12
N GLN A 48 -6.10 -1.75 -9.85
CA GLN A 48 -5.62 -0.76 -8.87
C GLN A 48 -4.29 -0.11 -9.30
N ARG A 49 -3.34 -0.91 -9.77
CA ARG A 49 -2.03 -0.43 -10.23
C ARG A 49 -2.14 0.44 -11.49
N ALA A 50 -2.99 0.03 -12.45
CA ALA A 50 -3.16 0.70 -13.74
C ALA A 50 -3.85 2.06 -13.62
N TYR A 51 -4.81 2.17 -12.72
CA TYR A 51 -5.66 3.36 -12.58
C TYR A 51 -5.38 4.16 -11.29
N GLY A 52 -4.41 3.73 -10.47
CA GLY A 52 -4.09 4.40 -9.20
C GLY A 52 -5.21 4.31 -8.15
N LEU A 53 -5.99 3.23 -8.18
CA LEU A 53 -7.18 3.07 -7.35
C LEU A 53 -6.89 2.29 -6.07
N LYS A 54 -7.68 2.56 -5.04
CA LYS A 54 -7.75 1.72 -3.84
C LYS A 54 -8.80 0.62 -4.02
N ARG A 55 -8.70 -0.46 -3.21
CA ARG A 55 -9.64 -1.60 -3.34
C ARG A 55 -11.12 -1.19 -3.22
N TYR A 56 -11.44 -0.30 -2.29
CA TYR A 56 -12.80 0.17 -2.07
C TYR A 56 -13.39 0.97 -3.25
N GLN A 57 -12.55 1.46 -4.16
CA GLN A 57 -12.98 2.20 -5.36
C GLN A 57 -13.29 1.27 -6.54
N VAL A 58 -12.97 -0.01 -6.48
CA VAL A 58 -13.21 -0.94 -7.59
C VAL A 58 -14.37 -1.87 -7.24
N ARG A 59 -15.37 -1.91 -8.10
CA ARG A 59 -16.50 -2.83 -8.05
C ARG A 59 -16.52 -3.70 -9.29
N GLY A 60 -16.88 -4.97 -9.15
CA GLY A 60 -16.93 -5.89 -10.27
C GLY A 60 -17.33 -7.29 -9.85
N PRO A 61 -17.31 -8.25 -10.77
CA PRO A 61 -17.61 -9.65 -10.49
C PRO A 61 -16.56 -10.24 -9.54
N THR A 62 -16.94 -11.26 -8.77
CA THR A 62 -16.04 -11.92 -7.80
C THR A 62 -14.76 -12.46 -8.44
N SER A 63 -14.80 -12.77 -9.74
CA SER A 63 -13.65 -13.28 -10.48
C SER A 63 -12.45 -12.33 -10.49
N ILE A 64 -12.64 -11.02 -10.40
CA ILE A 64 -11.53 -10.07 -10.36
C ILE A 64 -10.67 -10.19 -9.09
N ASP A 65 -11.26 -10.70 -8.01
CA ASP A 65 -10.57 -10.94 -6.73
C ASP A 65 -10.06 -12.38 -6.60
N SER A 66 -10.83 -13.35 -7.09
CA SER A 66 -10.56 -14.78 -6.84
C SER A 66 -9.66 -15.44 -7.87
N GLN A 67 -9.69 -14.95 -9.12
CA GLN A 67 -8.87 -15.50 -10.19
C GLN A 67 -7.45 -14.92 -10.11
N LEU A 68 -6.45 -15.80 -10.09
CA LEU A 68 -5.04 -15.42 -10.00
C LEU A 68 -4.34 -15.56 -11.34
N TYR A 69 -3.39 -14.66 -11.60
CA TYR A 69 -2.65 -14.60 -12.87
C TYR A 69 -1.15 -14.51 -12.65
N ASN A 70 -0.41 -15.16 -13.55
CA ASN A 70 1.02 -14.95 -13.71
C ASN A 70 1.26 -14.06 -14.93
N ILE A 71 2.08 -13.04 -14.74
CA ILE A 71 2.34 -12.00 -15.74
C ILE A 71 3.84 -11.85 -15.90
N ALA A 72 4.30 -11.77 -17.13
CA ALA A 72 5.67 -11.39 -17.44
C ALA A 72 5.66 -10.40 -18.61
N ALA A 73 6.22 -9.22 -18.41
CA ALA A 73 6.30 -8.19 -19.43
C ALA A 73 7.67 -7.52 -19.43
N LYS A 74 8.17 -7.17 -20.62
CA LYS A 74 9.30 -6.25 -20.78
C LYS A 74 8.78 -4.83 -20.73
N VAL A 75 9.49 -3.99 -20.02
CA VAL A 75 9.22 -2.54 -19.94
C VAL A 75 10.33 -1.84 -20.68
N PRO A 76 10.03 -0.97 -21.66
CA PRO A 76 11.05 -0.20 -22.37
C PRO A 76 11.89 0.64 -21.40
N GLU A 77 13.16 0.82 -21.73
CA GLU A 77 14.05 1.68 -20.96
C GLU A 77 13.55 3.13 -20.98
N GLY A 78 13.68 3.85 -19.88
CA GLY A 78 13.19 5.22 -19.75
C GLY A 78 11.69 5.38 -19.55
N THR A 79 10.92 4.28 -19.47
CA THR A 79 9.47 4.34 -19.21
C THR A 79 9.18 5.03 -17.88
N THR A 80 8.34 6.06 -17.90
CA THR A 80 7.87 6.73 -16.67
C THR A 80 6.80 5.90 -15.95
N LYS A 81 6.46 6.26 -14.70
CA LYS A 81 5.39 5.59 -13.94
C LYS A 81 4.04 5.75 -14.62
N GLU A 82 3.77 6.91 -15.18
CA GLU A 82 2.52 7.25 -15.89
C GLU A 82 2.40 6.43 -17.19
N GLN A 83 3.47 6.37 -17.98
CA GLN A 83 3.51 5.55 -19.19
C GLN A 83 3.32 4.06 -18.86
N PHE A 84 3.93 3.61 -17.77
CA PHE A 84 3.77 2.23 -17.32
C PHE A 84 2.33 1.92 -16.89
N ALA A 85 1.65 2.85 -16.20
CA ALA A 85 0.24 2.72 -15.86
C ALA A 85 -0.62 2.55 -17.13
N LEU A 86 -0.39 3.37 -18.16
CA LEU A 86 -1.07 3.26 -19.47
C LEU A 86 -0.77 1.91 -20.16
N MET A 87 0.45 1.39 -20.04
CA MET A 87 0.79 0.06 -20.59
C MET A 87 -0.02 -1.06 -19.90
N ILE A 88 -0.22 -0.96 -18.56
CA ILE A 88 -1.05 -1.94 -17.85
C ILE A 88 -2.52 -1.78 -18.25
N GLN A 89 -3.03 -0.55 -18.42
CA GLN A 89 -4.39 -0.30 -18.90
C GLN A 89 -4.64 -0.99 -20.24
N ARG A 90 -3.74 -0.77 -21.23
CA ARG A 90 -3.82 -1.42 -22.53
C ARG A 90 -3.78 -2.95 -22.43
N LEU A 91 -2.92 -3.48 -21.57
CA LEU A 91 -2.87 -4.93 -21.33
C LEU A 91 -4.21 -5.46 -20.81
N LEU A 92 -4.86 -4.73 -19.89
CA LEU A 92 -6.18 -5.10 -19.36
C LEU A 92 -7.27 -5.04 -20.45
N GLU A 93 -7.27 -4.01 -21.29
CA GLU A 93 -8.21 -3.86 -22.40
C GLU A 93 -7.99 -4.93 -23.48
N GLU A 94 -6.75 -5.17 -23.88
CA GLU A 94 -6.44 -6.09 -24.96
C GLU A 94 -6.61 -7.55 -24.55
N ARG A 95 -6.13 -7.93 -23.37
CA ARG A 95 -6.05 -9.32 -22.92
C ARG A 95 -7.27 -9.79 -22.15
N PHE A 96 -7.89 -8.90 -21.40
CA PHE A 96 -9.03 -9.20 -20.57
C PHE A 96 -10.32 -8.56 -21.06
N LYS A 97 -10.28 -7.80 -22.14
CA LYS A 97 -11.44 -7.01 -22.65
C LYS A 97 -12.09 -6.19 -21.55
N LEU A 98 -11.25 -5.68 -20.62
CA LEU A 98 -11.73 -4.88 -19.52
C LEU A 98 -12.45 -3.63 -20.05
N SER A 99 -13.68 -3.45 -19.62
CA SER A 99 -14.40 -2.19 -19.72
C SER A 99 -14.92 -1.77 -18.36
N MET A 100 -14.83 -0.47 -18.07
CA MET A 100 -15.23 0.11 -16.79
C MET A 100 -15.82 1.49 -17.01
N HIS A 101 -16.77 1.86 -16.15
CA HIS A 101 -17.26 3.24 -16.06
C HIS A 101 -17.08 3.80 -14.65
N ARG A 102 -17.21 5.11 -14.51
CA ARG A 102 -17.20 5.81 -13.23
C ARG A 102 -18.62 6.03 -12.74
N GLU A 103 -18.82 5.79 -11.45
CA GLU A 103 -20.07 6.04 -10.75
C GLU A 103 -19.78 6.80 -9.47
N SER A 104 -20.62 7.78 -9.13
CA SER A 104 -20.58 8.44 -7.83
C SER A 104 -21.59 7.77 -6.92
N LYS A 105 -21.14 7.21 -5.80
CA LYS A 105 -21.99 6.44 -4.88
C LYS A 105 -21.80 6.83 -3.44
N GLU A 106 -22.89 6.97 -2.70
CA GLU A 106 -22.81 7.18 -1.26
C GLU A 106 -22.23 5.93 -0.59
N GLN A 107 -21.10 6.12 0.12
CA GLN A 107 -20.42 5.06 0.84
C GLN A 107 -20.05 5.49 2.26
N PRO A 108 -19.92 4.52 3.18
CA PRO A 108 -19.33 4.81 4.48
C PRO A 108 -17.88 5.24 4.31
N VAL A 109 -17.53 6.36 4.92
CA VAL A 109 -16.19 6.94 4.94
C VAL A 109 -15.76 7.17 6.38
N TYR A 110 -14.47 7.41 6.59
CA TYR A 110 -13.99 8.05 7.80
C TYR A 110 -13.66 9.51 7.51
N GLU A 111 -13.97 10.38 8.44
CA GLU A 111 -13.49 11.75 8.47
C GLU A 111 -12.42 11.84 9.55
N LEU A 112 -11.23 12.30 9.16
CA LEU A 112 -10.12 12.52 10.10
C LEU A 112 -10.22 13.97 10.60
N THR A 113 -10.40 14.13 11.89
CA THR A 113 -10.51 15.43 12.58
C THR A 113 -9.49 15.54 13.69
N VAL A 114 -9.23 16.76 14.19
CA VAL A 114 -8.42 16.94 15.40
C VAL A 114 -9.27 16.61 16.63
N ALA A 115 -8.73 15.77 17.51
CA ALA A 115 -9.40 15.43 18.77
C ALA A 115 -9.45 16.63 19.73
N LYS A 116 -10.34 16.59 20.71
CA LYS A 116 -10.47 17.68 21.73
C LYS A 116 -9.19 18.00 22.48
N SER A 117 -8.27 17.03 22.58
CA SER A 117 -6.96 17.21 23.23
C SER A 117 -5.94 17.98 22.39
N GLY A 118 -6.30 18.35 21.17
CA GLY A 118 -5.39 18.92 20.18
C GLY A 118 -4.51 17.87 19.47
N PRO A 119 -3.88 18.26 18.35
CA PRO A 119 -2.98 17.39 17.61
C PRO A 119 -1.68 17.19 18.40
N ARG A 120 -1.11 15.98 18.29
CA ARG A 120 0.18 15.58 18.86
C ARG A 120 1.12 15.18 17.73
N LEU A 121 1.29 16.07 16.79
CA LEU A 121 2.10 15.87 15.60
C LEU A 121 3.37 16.71 15.70
N THR A 122 4.48 16.17 15.20
CA THR A 122 5.74 16.88 15.08
C THR A 122 5.85 17.42 13.66
N GLU A 123 5.89 18.75 13.50
CA GLU A 123 6.16 19.36 12.20
C GLU A 123 7.58 19.02 11.76
N SER A 124 7.70 18.62 10.48
CA SER A 124 9.00 18.32 9.89
C SER A 124 9.80 19.60 9.72
N VAL A 125 10.98 19.66 10.30
CA VAL A 125 11.90 20.77 10.08
C VAL A 125 12.48 20.66 8.67
N GLU A 126 12.34 21.71 7.86
CA GLU A 126 13.13 21.85 6.64
C GLU A 126 14.60 22.04 7.02
N THR A 127 15.34 20.94 7.10
CA THR A 127 16.79 21.05 7.00
C THR A 127 17.10 21.44 5.57
N LEU A 128 17.45 22.73 5.35
CA LEU A 128 18.13 23.16 4.12
C LEU A 128 19.26 22.16 3.89
N PRO A 129 19.47 21.68 2.68
CA PRO A 129 20.62 20.84 2.39
C PRO A 129 21.86 21.71 2.71
N THR A 130 22.52 21.45 3.83
CA THR A 130 23.87 21.92 4.06
C THR A 130 24.70 21.29 2.98
N ALA A 131 25.16 22.11 2.04
CA ALA A 131 26.14 21.78 1.05
C ALA A 131 27.47 21.57 1.79
N ASP A 132 27.64 20.40 2.37
CA ASP A 132 28.92 19.90 2.85
C ASP A 132 28.97 18.38 2.69
N GLY A 133 29.59 17.99 1.60
CA GLY A 133 30.53 16.91 1.48
C GLY A 133 30.18 15.56 2.12
N ALA A 134 29.10 14.89 1.72
CA ALA A 134 29.09 13.44 1.83
C ALA A 134 29.96 12.88 0.67
N PRO A 135 31.01 12.06 0.93
CA PRO A 135 31.80 11.46 -0.13
C PRO A 135 30.90 10.56 -1.00
N PRO A 136 31.09 10.55 -2.35
CA PRO A 136 30.25 9.82 -3.31
C PRO A 136 30.35 8.29 -3.20
N ASP A 137 31.16 7.76 -2.28
CA ASP A 137 31.40 6.33 -2.10
C ASP A 137 30.83 5.72 -0.81
N ALA A 138 29.93 6.38 -0.12
CA ALA A 138 29.18 5.72 0.95
C ALA A 138 28.25 4.67 0.32
N LYS A 139 28.77 3.44 0.12
CA LYS A 139 27.97 2.24 -0.06
C LYS A 139 26.78 2.33 0.92
N PRO A 140 25.52 2.19 0.45
CA PRO A 140 24.42 2.10 1.38
C PRO A 140 24.71 0.91 2.29
N ALA A 141 24.96 1.21 3.56
CA ALA A 141 25.08 0.20 4.60
C ALA A 141 23.70 -0.44 4.81
N ALA A 142 23.29 -1.26 3.83
CA ALA A 142 22.27 -2.28 3.99
C ALA A 142 22.86 -3.48 4.75
N ALA A 143 23.80 -3.23 5.68
CA ALA A 143 24.15 -4.19 6.70
C ALA A 143 22.96 -4.27 7.65
N ALA A 144 22.40 -5.46 7.79
CA ALA A 144 21.32 -5.86 8.68
C ALA A 144 21.36 -5.05 10.00
N ALA A 145 20.79 -3.86 10.01
CA ALA A 145 20.63 -3.10 11.23
C ALA A 145 19.81 -4.00 12.16
N LYS A 146 20.39 -4.42 13.27
CA LYS A 146 19.69 -5.21 14.27
C LYS A 146 18.47 -4.40 14.67
N ILE A 147 17.28 -4.94 14.39
CA ILE A 147 16.02 -4.33 14.83
C ILE A 147 16.06 -4.33 16.35
N THR A 148 16.12 -3.15 16.95
CA THR A 148 15.98 -2.94 18.38
C THR A 148 14.51 -2.71 18.73
N PHE A 149 14.15 -2.79 20.01
CA PHE A 149 12.78 -2.68 20.49
C PHE A 149 12.71 -1.63 21.58
N ASP A 150 11.58 -0.94 21.66
CA ASP A 150 11.26 -0.10 22.82
C ASP A 150 10.84 -0.94 24.04
N ALA A 151 10.51 -0.26 25.15
CA ALA A 151 10.11 -0.91 26.40
C ALA A 151 8.80 -1.70 26.25
N GLU A 152 7.95 -1.31 25.33
CA GLU A 152 6.65 -1.92 25.01
C GLU A 152 6.79 -3.05 23.97
N GLY A 153 7.99 -3.26 23.41
CA GLY A 153 8.30 -4.34 22.47
C GLY A 153 7.96 -4.00 21.01
N TYR A 154 7.75 -2.72 20.67
CA TYR A 154 7.62 -2.29 19.27
C TYR A 154 8.99 -2.18 18.61
N PRO A 155 9.11 -2.58 17.34
CA PRO A 155 10.36 -2.44 16.61
C PRO A 155 10.72 -0.97 16.39
N ILE A 156 11.97 -0.59 16.67
CA ILE A 156 12.49 0.75 16.43
C ILE A 156 13.04 0.80 14.99
N ILE A 157 12.55 1.74 14.20
CA ILE A 157 13.08 2.02 12.86
C ILE A 157 14.21 3.06 13.01
N PRO A 158 15.48 2.72 12.73
CA PRO A 158 16.57 3.65 12.85
C PRO A 158 16.45 4.82 11.85
N PRO A 159 16.91 6.03 12.20
CA PRO A 159 16.97 7.15 11.27
C PRO A 159 17.77 6.79 10.01
N GLY A 160 17.29 7.23 8.85
CA GLY A 160 17.95 7.01 7.55
C GLY A 160 17.70 5.63 6.92
N VAL A 161 16.98 4.72 7.58
CA VAL A 161 16.53 3.46 6.98
C VAL A 161 15.30 3.75 6.10
N LYS A 162 15.33 3.26 4.85
CA LYS A 162 14.22 3.45 3.87
C LYS A 162 12.98 2.61 4.18
N THR A 163 12.93 1.95 5.32
CA THR A 163 11.79 1.14 5.74
C THR A 163 10.79 2.03 6.45
N HIS A 164 9.58 2.11 5.91
CA HIS A 164 8.48 2.87 6.50
C HIS A 164 7.63 2.05 7.48
N MET A 165 7.87 0.74 7.58
CA MET A 165 7.12 -0.15 8.46
C MET A 165 8.00 -1.31 8.92
N ALA A 166 7.96 -1.62 10.21
CA ALA A 166 8.57 -2.79 10.80
C ALA A 166 7.52 -3.58 11.60
N VAL A 167 7.55 -4.92 11.47
CA VAL A 167 6.57 -5.81 12.10
C VAL A 167 7.31 -6.90 12.86
N ARG A 168 6.94 -7.13 14.11
CA ARG A 168 7.40 -8.28 14.89
C ARG A 168 6.40 -8.70 15.97
N GLY A 169 6.07 -10.00 15.98
CA GLY A 169 5.16 -10.55 16.98
C GLY A 169 3.78 -9.88 17.02
N GLY A 170 3.28 -9.43 15.87
CA GLY A 170 2.01 -8.69 15.77
C GLY A 170 2.09 -7.22 16.17
N ARG A 171 3.23 -6.73 16.69
CA ARG A 171 3.47 -5.30 16.94
C ARG A 171 4.05 -4.64 15.70
N ILE A 172 3.52 -3.47 15.35
CA ILE A 172 3.86 -2.74 14.15
C ILE A 172 4.31 -1.34 14.54
N THR A 173 5.46 -0.94 14.02
CA THR A 173 5.88 0.47 13.97
C THR A 173 5.81 0.93 12.54
N GLN A 174 5.09 2.01 12.29
CA GLN A 174 4.98 2.64 10.98
C GLN A 174 5.38 4.09 11.07
N VAL A 175 6.19 4.55 10.11
CA VAL A 175 6.78 5.89 10.10
C VAL A 175 6.46 6.57 8.77
N TRP A 176 6.04 7.82 8.84
CA TRP A 176 5.93 8.74 7.71
C TRP A 176 6.83 9.92 7.98
N THR A 177 7.61 10.31 7.00
CA THR A 177 8.53 11.45 7.09
C THR A 177 8.15 12.51 6.09
N LYS A 178 8.10 13.78 6.54
CA LYS A 178 7.74 14.94 5.72
C LYS A 178 6.43 14.75 4.95
N THR A 179 5.47 14.05 5.56
CA THR A 179 4.16 13.75 4.94
C THR A 179 3.16 14.89 5.17
N THR A 180 2.35 15.19 4.16
CA THR A 180 1.18 16.06 4.30
C THR A 180 0.00 15.27 4.86
N MET A 181 -1.02 15.97 5.38
CA MET A 181 -2.25 15.30 5.82
C MET A 181 -2.96 14.58 4.64
N GLY A 182 -2.93 15.16 3.45
CA GLY A 182 -3.47 14.51 2.26
C GLY A 182 -2.80 13.18 1.92
N GLU A 183 -1.46 13.11 1.98
CA GLU A 183 -0.70 11.87 1.81
C GLU A 183 -1.00 10.87 2.93
N PHE A 184 -1.08 11.35 4.17
CA PHE A 184 -1.38 10.53 5.33
C PHE A 184 -2.78 9.90 5.23
N VAL A 185 -3.85 10.66 4.94
CA VAL A 185 -5.21 10.11 4.79
C VAL A 185 -5.31 9.15 3.61
N HIS A 186 -4.51 9.37 2.54
CA HIS A 186 -4.43 8.43 1.44
C HIS A 186 -3.93 7.05 1.91
N ASP A 187 -2.89 7.02 2.75
CA ASP A 187 -2.36 5.79 3.32
C ASP A 187 -3.32 5.17 4.35
N LEU A 188 -3.93 6.00 5.23
CA LEU A 188 -4.97 5.56 6.16
C LEU A 188 -6.12 4.85 5.42
N SER A 189 -6.55 5.40 4.28
CA SER A 189 -7.60 4.81 3.45
C SER A 189 -7.23 3.41 2.95
N GLY A 190 -5.95 3.15 2.70
CA GLY A 190 -5.44 1.83 2.33
C GLY A 190 -5.47 0.85 3.50
N HIS A 191 -5.06 1.28 4.69
CA HIS A 191 -5.06 0.46 5.91
C HIS A 191 -6.47 0.10 6.39
N LEU A 192 -7.39 1.06 6.33
CA LEU A 192 -8.75 0.90 6.81
C LEU A 192 -9.70 0.30 5.75
N GLU A 193 -9.19 0.07 4.52
CA GLU A 193 -9.99 -0.39 3.36
C GLU A 193 -11.27 0.45 3.15
N ARG A 194 -11.23 1.71 3.57
CA ARG A 194 -12.34 2.66 3.54
C ARG A 194 -11.81 4.05 3.25
N PRO A 195 -12.52 4.89 2.48
CA PRO A 195 -12.11 6.26 2.24
C PRO A 195 -11.95 7.02 3.56
N VAL A 196 -10.84 7.75 3.67
CA VAL A 196 -10.62 8.72 4.75
C VAL A 196 -10.59 10.11 4.14
N ILE A 197 -11.36 11.02 4.67
CA ILE A 197 -11.43 12.43 4.25
C ILE A 197 -10.69 13.27 5.28
N ASP A 198 -9.79 14.12 4.82
CA ASP A 198 -9.10 15.08 5.69
C ASP A 198 -10.03 16.24 6.04
N ALA A 199 -10.29 16.40 7.31
CA ALA A 199 -11.00 17.52 7.91
C ALA A 199 -10.22 18.06 9.14
N THR A 200 -8.89 17.85 9.15
CA THR A 200 -8.04 18.32 10.26
C THR A 200 -7.74 19.81 10.21
N GLY A 201 -7.73 20.38 9.00
CA GLY A 201 -7.28 21.75 8.78
C GLY A 201 -5.77 21.95 8.98
N LEU A 202 -4.99 20.88 9.00
CA LEU A 202 -3.55 20.92 9.20
C LEU A 202 -2.82 20.96 7.83
N GLU A 203 -2.15 22.07 7.54
CA GLU A 203 -1.53 22.33 6.23
C GLU A 203 -0.02 22.00 6.18
N GLY A 204 0.60 21.67 7.33
CA GLY A 204 2.04 21.40 7.45
C GLY A 204 2.48 20.06 6.85
N ARG A 205 3.81 19.83 6.92
CA ARG A 205 4.41 18.52 6.75
C ARG A 205 4.81 17.96 8.10
N TYR A 206 4.57 16.69 8.32
CA TYR A 206 4.71 16.07 9.63
C TYR A 206 5.57 14.81 9.55
N ASP A 207 6.34 14.60 10.63
CA ASP A 207 7.01 13.32 10.89
C ASP A 207 6.12 12.55 11.86
N ILE A 208 5.53 11.46 11.38
CA ILE A 208 4.54 10.67 12.11
C ILE A 208 5.11 9.29 12.41
N THR A 209 5.02 8.86 13.65
CA THR A 209 5.30 7.48 14.06
C THR A 209 4.07 6.93 14.75
N LEU A 210 3.63 5.74 14.32
CA LEU A 210 2.54 4.99 14.93
C LEU A 210 3.02 3.64 15.42
N HIS A 211 2.65 3.30 16.66
CA HIS A 211 2.83 1.98 17.25
C HIS A 211 1.45 1.34 17.48
N TYR A 212 1.21 0.22 16.82
CA TYR A 212 -0.08 -0.46 16.91
C TYR A 212 0.07 -1.98 16.76
N VAL A 213 -0.98 -2.72 17.03
CA VAL A 213 -1.03 -4.17 16.84
C VAL A 213 -1.93 -4.54 15.68
N GLU A 214 -1.58 -5.59 14.98
CA GLU A 214 -2.41 -6.14 13.92
C GLU A 214 -3.60 -6.88 14.52
N GLU A 215 -4.82 -6.42 14.24
CA GLU A 215 -6.06 -7.01 14.79
C GLU A 215 -6.33 -8.43 14.29
N LEU A 216 -5.82 -8.76 13.09
CA LEU A 216 -5.94 -10.07 12.47
C LEU A 216 -4.60 -10.47 11.90
N SER A 217 -4.05 -11.59 12.34
CA SER A 217 -2.88 -12.16 11.69
C SER A 217 -3.24 -12.55 10.24
N ARG A 218 -2.85 -11.73 9.26
CA ARG A 218 -3.02 -12.02 7.82
C ARG A 218 -2.43 -13.37 7.40
N ASN A 219 -1.58 -13.96 8.22
CA ASN A 219 -0.88 -15.22 7.97
C ASN A 219 -1.37 -16.39 8.83
N GLY A 220 -2.55 -16.30 9.47
CA GLY A 220 -3.14 -17.40 10.24
C GLY A 220 -2.41 -17.73 11.54
N GLY A 221 -1.50 -16.88 12.02
CA GLY A 221 -0.89 -17.02 13.34
C GLY A 221 -1.87 -16.62 14.47
N PRO A 222 -1.61 -17.05 15.71
CA PRO A 222 -2.45 -16.67 16.84
C PRO A 222 -2.43 -15.15 17.00
N ALA A 223 -3.61 -14.52 17.05
CA ALA A 223 -3.74 -13.13 17.46
C ALA A 223 -3.14 -12.98 18.87
N LEU A 224 -2.43 -11.86 19.13
CA LEU A 224 -1.96 -11.56 20.49
C LEU A 224 -3.16 -11.57 21.44
N ALA A 225 -2.99 -12.20 22.61
CA ALA A 225 -4.03 -12.20 23.62
C ALA A 225 -4.42 -10.76 23.98
N ALA A 226 -5.71 -10.49 24.06
CA ALA A 226 -6.26 -9.14 24.25
C ALA A 226 -5.73 -8.36 25.48
N THR A 227 -5.12 -9.05 26.43
CA THR A 227 -4.54 -8.47 27.65
C THR A 227 -3.15 -7.88 27.46
N ASP A 228 -2.42 -8.27 26.38
CA ASP A 228 -1.07 -7.78 26.06
C ASP A 228 -1.05 -7.02 24.71
N ALA A 229 -2.21 -6.89 24.10
CA ALA A 229 -2.34 -6.21 22.83
C ALA A 229 -2.24 -4.69 23.05
N GLY A 230 -1.30 -4.06 22.34
CA GLY A 230 -1.24 -2.59 22.22
C GLY A 230 -2.49 -2.01 21.54
N PRO A 231 -2.49 -0.71 21.24
CA PRO A 231 -3.63 -0.07 20.59
C PRO A 231 -3.87 -0.63 19.18
N THR A 232 -5.14 -0.69 18.78
CA THR A 232 -5.52 -0.91 17.39
C THR A 232 -5.01 0.25 16.53
N PHE A 233 -4.98 0.09 15.20
CA PHE A 233 -4.55 1.17 14.32
C PHE A 233 -5.35 2.47 14.52
N ALA A 234 -6.68 2.39 14.57
CA ALA A 234 -7.52 3.56 14.83
C ALA A 234 -7.32 4.14 16.25
N GLY A 235 -7.13 3.27 17.24
CA GLY A 235 -6.81 3.68 18.60
C GLY A 235 -5.45 4.39 18.71
N ALA A 236 -4.45 3.93 17.96
CA ALA A 236 -3.13 4.56 17.87
C ALA A 236 -3.21 5.96 17.25
N VAL A 237 -3.94 6.11 16.15
CA VAL A 237 -4.19 7.43 15.52
C VAL A 237 -4.78 8.40 16.54
N GLN A 238 -5.75 7.95 17.34
CA GLN A 238 -6.36 8.82 18.35
C GLN A 238 -5.43 9.12 19.54
N SER A 239 -4.83 8.10 20.15
CA SER A 239 -4.07 8.26 21.40
C SER A 239 -2.70 8.87 21.19
N GLN A 240 -2.03 8.55 20.06
CA GLN A 240 -0.65 8.98 19.81
C GLN A 240 -0.60 10.29 19.02
N LEU A 241 -1.52 10.49 18.04
CA LEU A 241 -1.50 11.69 17.19
C LEU A 241 -2.50 12.77 17.63
N GLY A 242 -3.42 12.47 18.54
CA GLY A 242 -4.50 13.40 18.91
C GLY A 242 -5.46 13.69 17.75
N LEU A 243 -5.58 12.74 16.81
CA LEU A 243 -6.52 12.80 15.70
C LEU A 243 -7.67 11.82 15.94
N LYS A 244 -8.83 12.07 15.37
CA LYS A 244 -10.02 11.25 15.56
C LYS A 244 -10.60 10.83 14.22
N LEU A 245 -10.92 9.54 14.09
CA LEU A 245 -11.63 8.97 12.94
C LEU A 245 -13.12 8.89 13.26
N GLU A 246 -13.94 9.64 12.54
CA GLU A 246 -15.40 9.62 12.67
C GLU A 246 -16.03 8.93 11.47
N SER A 247 -16.94 7.97 11.72
CA SER A 247 -17.65 7.30 10.65
C SER A 247 -18.74 8.22 10.10
N LYS A 248 -18.70 8.49 8.79
CA LYS A 248 -19.67 9.29 8.06
C LYS A 248 -20.07 8.60 6.76
N LYS A 249 -20.95 9.22 5.99
CA LYS A 249 -21.27 8.85 4.62
C LYS A 249 -20.90 10.01 3.70
N ALA A 250 -20.32 9.68 2.54
CA ALA A 250 -20.01 10.66 1.51
C ALA A 250 -20.16 10.05 0.11
N MET A 251 -20.35 10.92 -0.87
CA MET A 251 -20.31 10.54 -2.28
C MET A 251 -18.86 10.28 -2.68
N ILE A 252 -18.57 9.06 -3.08
CA ILE A 252 -17.23 8.61 -3.49
C ILE A 252 -17.28 8.13 -4.92
N GLU A 253 -16.32 8.57 -5.74
CA GLU A 253 -16.13 8.06 -7.08
C GLU A 253 -15.62 6.61 -7.00
N ILE A 254 -16.33 5.71 -7.64
CA ILE A 254 -15.98 4.30 -7.80
C ILE A 254 -15.89 3.94 -9.28
N PHE A 255 -15.15 2.90 -9.56
CA PHE A 255 -15.00 2.32 -10.89
C PHE A 255 -15.71 0.97 -10.91
N VAL A 256 -16.70 0.86 -11.76
CA VAL A 256 -17.51 -0.35 -11.92
C VAL A 256 -17.02 -1.09 -13.17
N VAL A 257 -16.64 -2.34 -13.00
CA VAL A 257 -16.24 -3.23 -14.10
C VAL A 257 -17.51 -3.72 -14.78
N ASP A 258 -17.73 -3.27 -16.00
CA ASP A 258 -18.89 -3.67 -16.84
C ASP A 258 -18.66 -5.02 -17.48
N HIS A 259 -17.43 -5.25 -17.96
CA HIS A 259 -17.05 -6.50 -18.60
C HIS A 259 -15.57 -6.84 -18.32
N VAL A 260 -15.30 -8.12 -18.13
CA VAL A 260 -13.94 -8.66 -18.04
C VAL A 260 -13.92 -10.15 -18.36
N GLU A 261 -12.99 -10.57 -19.20
CA GLU A 261 -12.74 -11.97 -19.50
C GLU A 261 -11.89 -12.62 -18.39
N SER A 262 -12.32 -13.79 -17.90
CA SER A 262 -11.57 -14.55 -16.88
C SER A 262 -10.35 -15.27 -17.47
N VAL A 263 -10.35 -15.56 -18.77
CA VAL A 263 -9.25 -16.17 -19.48
C VAL A 263 -8.63 -15.15 -20.42
N PRO A 264 -7.34 -14.77 -20.21
CA PRO A 264 -6.73 -13.77 -21.06
C PRO A 264 -6.57 -14.28 -22.49
N ILE A 265 -6.86 -13.42 -23.46
CA ILE A 265 -6.68 -13.75 -24.87
C ILE A 265 -5.19 -13.99 -25.15
N ALA A 266 -4.87 -15.10 -25.82
CA ALA A 266 -3.50 -15.44 -26.23
C ALA A 266 -2.90 -14.38 -27.19
N ASN A 267 -1.56 -14.32 -27.22
CA ASN A 267 -0.82 -13.50 -28.20
C ASN A 267 -1.01 -14.01 -29.59
#